data_e95ef60739c888069e98a862a4bdbd87
#
_entry.id   e95ef60739c888069e98a862a4bdbd87
#
_cell.length_a   1.000
_cell.length_b   1.000
_cell.length_c   1.000
_cell.angle_alpha   90.00
_cell.angle_beta   90.00
_cell.angle_gamma   90.00
#
_symmetry.space_group_name_H-M   'P 1'
#
loop_
_entity.id
_entity.type
_entity.pdbx_description
1 polymer ?
#
loop_
_entity_poly.entity_id
_entity_poly.type
_entity_poly.pdbx_seq_one_letter_code
_entity_poly.pdbx_strand_id
1 'polypeptide(L)'
;ARDLVYGTNKVCGLTSASAAQAARAAGARYGGLIFAQDSPRGVSRETAREIIAAEPGLDYVGVTRSSDIEELRSLAKIPGLKTLQLHAPFQGSGEAERAFLHAVRGIVGGLPLWRAVDMLDPEFAALATDLSPEADALVLDSGSGGSGTAFEWNTIPPEVKDKSFLAGGLRLDNLEEALSIGTMGLDLNSGLEYAPGRKDASLVSQAFNIIRRYTHP
;
A
#
# COMPACT_ATOMS: atom_id res chain seq x y z
N ALA A 1 -20.47 -2.70 -2.72
CA ALA A 1 -21.20 -1.84 -1.75
C ALA A 1 -20.23 -1.04 -0.86
N ARG A 2 -19.15 -1.68 -0.33
CA ARG A 2 -18.19 -1.00 0.55
C ARG A 2 -17.39 0.07 -0.18
N ASP A 3 -16.88 -0.23 -1.39
CA ASP A 3 -16.11 0.72 -2.19
C ASP A 3 -16.95 1.93 -2.63
N LEU A 4 -18.26 1.79 -2.71
CA LEU A 4 -19.18 2.90 -2.95
C LEU A 4 -19.30 3.86 -1.76
N VAL A 5 -19.04 3.37 -0.54
CA VAL A 5 -19.17 4.16 0.70
C VAL A 5 -17.85 4.74 1.16
N TYR A 6 -16.78 3.98 1.06
CA TYR A 6 -15.47 4.34 1.61
C TYR A 6 -14.38 4.52 0.54
N GLY A 7 -14.69 4.29 -0.74
CA GLY A 7 -13.69 4.22 -1.79
C GLY A 7 -12.77 3.01 -1.66
N THR A 8 -11.74 2.99 -2.49
CA THR A 8 -10.74 1.92 -2.51
C THR A 8 -9.55 2.33 -1.66
N ASN A 9 -9.52 1.94 -0.36
CA ASN A 9 -8.49 2.35 0.58
C ASN A 9 -7.83 1.16 1.26
N LYS A 10 -6.56 1.33 1.65
CA LYS A 10 -5.69 0.35 2.29
C LYS A 10 -5.25 0.82 3.67
N VAL A 11 -5.21 -0.09 4.62
CA VAL A 11 -4.50 0.09 5.90
C VAL A 11 -3.28 -0.82 5.88
N CYS A 12 -2.10 -0.22 5.84
CA CYS A 12 -0.83 -0.93 5.73
C CYS A 12 -0.17 -1.14 7.09
N GLY A 13 0.74 -2.11 7.18
CA GLY A 13 1.50 -2.38 8.39
C GLY A 13 0.66 -3.00 9.51
N LEU A 14 -0.24 -3.91 9.14
CA LEU A 14 -1.01 -4.70 10.10
C LEU A 14 -0.12 -5.76 10.74
N THR A 15 0.00 -5.74 12.06
CA THR A 15 0.85 -6.66 12.84
C THR A 15 0.07 -7.60 13.76
N SER A 16 -1.26 -7.47 13.79
CA SER A 16 -2.14 -8.28 14.64
C SER A 16 -3.52 -8.48 14.03
N ALA A 17 -4.21 -9.54 14.45
CA ALA A 17 -5.59 -9.80 14.07
C ALA A 17 -6.53 -8.66 14.49
N SER A 18 -6.33 -8.08 15.67
CA SER A 18 -7.15 -6.96 16.14
C SER A 18 -7.01 -5.71 15.27
N ALA A 19 -5.79 -5.41 14.77
CA ALA A 19 -5.57 -4.31 13.82
C ALA A 19 -6.27 -4.58 12.48
N ALA A 20 -6.25 -5.81 11.98
CA ALA A 20 -6.94 -6.20 10.76
C ALA A 20 -8.48 -6.09 10.92
N GLN A 21 -9.01 -6.55 12.05
CA GLN A 21 -10.44 -6.44 12.39
C GLN A 21 -10.88 -4.97 12.48
N ALA A 22 -10.06 -4.11 13.12
CA ALA A 22 -10.35 -2.67 13.20
C ALA A 22 -10.37 -2.01 11.80
N ALA A 23 -9.39 -2.32 10.96
CA ALA A 23 -9.33 -1.83 9.58
C ALA A 23 -10.57 -2.29 8.77
N ARG A 24 -10.91 -3.57 8.88
CA ARG A 24 -12.09 -4.14 8.21
C ARG A 24 -13.40 -3.52 8.68
N ALA A 25 -13.57 -3.36 9.98
CA ALA A 25 -14.75 -2.75 10.58
C ALA A 25 -14.91 -1.28 10.20
N ALA A 26 -13.81 -0.53 10.09
CA ALA A 26 -13.81 0.86 9.66
C ALA A 26 -14.19 1.03 8.18
N GLY A 27 -13.96 0.04 7.33
CA GLY A 27 -14.31 0.10 5.91
C GLY A 27 -13.15 -0.11 4.93
N ALA A 28 -11.95 -0.43 5.40
CA ALA A 28 -10.82 -0.74 4.53
C ALA A 28 -11.15 -1.90 3.58
N ARG A 29 -10.71 -1.77 2.34
CA ARG A 29 -10.72 -2.87 1.37
C ARG A 29 -9.46 -3.71 1.51
N TYR A 30 -8.30 -3.07 1.55
CA TYR A 30 -7.03 -3.75 1.58
C TYR A 30 -6.37 -3.69 2.96
N GLY A 31 -5.69 -4.79 3.33
CA GLY A 31 -4.83 -4.89 4.50
C GLY A 31 -3.39 -5.22 4.11
N GLY A 32 -2.44 -4.32 4.43
CA GLY A 32 -1.02 -4.51 4.10
C GLY A 32 -0.27 -5.29 5.17
N LEU A 33 0.41 -6.36 4.77
CA LEU A 33 1.31 -7.18 5.60
C LEU A 33 2.74 -6.97 5.09
N ILE A 34 3.62 -6.42 5.92
CA ILE A 34 4.98 -6.04 5.52
C ILE A 34 5.95 -7.17 5.84
N PHE A 35 6.58 -7.73 4.79
CA PHE A 35 7.60 -8.76 4.88
C PHE A 35 9.00 -8.13 4.78
N ALA A 36 9.40 -7.38 5.82
CA ALA A 36 10.70 -6.77 5.98
C ALA A 36 11.11 -6.89 7.45
N GLN A 37 12.15 -7.69 7.74
CA GLN A 37 12.56 -8.01 9.10
C GLN A 37 13.06 -6.81 9.90
N ASP A 38 13.61 -5.81 9.22
CA ASP A 38 14.11 -4.55 9.80
C ASP A 38 13.01 -3.50 10.03
N SER A 39 11.78 -3.79 9.60
CA SER A 39 10.64 -2.89 9.81
C SER A 39 9.98 -3.14 11.16
N PRO A 40 9.67 -2.10 11.96
CA PRO A 40 8.87 -2.26 13.18
C PRO A 40 7.44 -2.75 12.88
N ARG A 41 7.04 -2.73 11.61
CA ARG A 41 5.76 -3.23 11.10
C ARG A 41 5.90 -4.57 10.39
N GLY A 42 7.10 -5.18 10.47
CA GLY A 42 7.38 -6.46 9.84
C GLY A 42 6.63 -7.61 10.51
N VAL A 43 6.13 -8.53 9.70
CA VAL A 43 5.50 -9.76 10.18
C VAL A 43 6.18 -10.99 9.57
N SER A 44 6.20 -12.07 10.34
CA SER A 44 6.60 -13.38 9.82
C SER A 44 5.51 -13.94 8.90
N ARG A 45 5.86 -14.94 8.09
CA ARG A 45 4.86 -15.65 7.27
C ARG A 45 3.81 -16.38 8.11
N GLU A 46 4.19 -16.83 9.30
CA GLU A 46 3.29 -17.48 10.26
C GLU A 46 2.29 -16.46 10.81
N THR A 47 2.77 -15.34 11.35
CA THR A 47 1.92 -14.23 11.82
C THR A 47 0.98 -13.73 10.72
N ALA A 48 1.46 -13.61 9.48
CA ALA A 48 0.63 -13.21 8.35
C ALA A 48 -0.54 -14.19 8.11
N ARG A 49 -0.27 -15.51 8.16
CA ARG A 49 -1.33 -16.54 8.03
C ARG A 49 -2.34 -16.46 9.17
N GLU A 50 -1.88 -16.23 10.41
CA GLU A 50 -2.76 -16.06 11.57
C GLU A 50 -3.67 -14.84 11.42
N ILE A 51 -3.12 -13.70 10.99
CA ILE A 51 -3.90 -12.47 10.73
C ILE A 51 -4.94 -12.71 9.64
N ILE A 52 -4.55 -13.31 8.52
CA ILE A 52 -5.44 -13.62 7.40
C ILE A 52 -6.57 -14.56 7.83
N ALA A 53 -6.24 -15.59 8.61
CA ALA A 53 -7.24 -16.53 9.10
C ALA A 53 -8.23 -15.90 10.09
N ALA A 54 -7.74 -15.00 10.94
CA ALA A 54 -8.56 -14.31 11.95
C ALA A 54 -9.49 -13.23 11.36
N GLU A 55 -9.12 -12.61 10.25
CA GLU A 55 -9.93 -11.61 9.54
C GLU A 55 -9.87 -11.83 8.01
N PRO A 56 -10.64 -12.75 7.46
CA PRO A 56 -10.58 -13.07 6.03
C PRO A 56 -11.31 -12.06 5.12
N GLY A 57 -11.91 -11.02 5.68
CA GLY A 57 -12.72 -10.06 4.95
C GLY A 57 -11.94 -8.91 4.28
N LEU A 58 -10.62 -8.85 4.46
CA LEU A 58 -9.74 -7.91 3.76
C LEU A 58 -9.09 -8.57 2.53
N ASP A 59 -8.84 -7.78 1.49
CA ASP A 59 -7.94 -8.17 0.40
C ASP A 59 -6.49 -7.92 0.86
N TYR A 60 -5.78 -8.98 1.24
CA TYR A 60 -4.44 -8.84 1.79
C TYR A 60 -3.39 -8.58 0.73
N VAL A 61 -2.55 -7.56 0.98
CA VAL A 61 -1.42 -7.13 0.14
C VAL A 61 -0.13 -7.49 0.86
N GLY A 62 0.66 -8.37 0.27
CA GLY A 62 2.02 -8.63 0.76
C GLY A 62 2.97 -7.53 0.29
N VAL A 63 3.56 -6.80 1.23
CA VAL A 63 4.48 -5.69 0.94
C VAL A 63 5.90 -6.13 1.23
N THR A 64 6.82 -5.94 0.28
CA THR A 64 8.22 -6.32 0.45
C THR A 64 9.18 -5.30 -0.16
N ARG A 65 10.37 -5.16 0.43
CA ARG A 65 11.49 -4.38 -0.12
C ARG A 65 12.47 -5.24 -0.91
N SER A 66 12.26 -6.55 -0.95
CA SER A 66 13.14 -7.47 -1.66
C SER A 66 13.02 -7.31 -3.16
N SER A 67 14.16 -7.41 -3.85
CA SER A 67 14.25 -7.64 -5.29
C SER A 67 14.69 -9.07 -5.64
N ASP A 68 14.86 -9.93 -4.64
CA ASP A 68 15.22 -11.34 -4.84
C ASP A 68 14.03 -12.14 -5.38
N ILE A 69 14.20 -12.68 -6.59
CA ILE A 69 13.15 -13.39 -7.34
C ILE A 69 12.64 -14.63 -6.61
N GLU A 70 13.52 -15.37 -5.92
CA GLU A 70 13.11 -16.57 -5.19
C GLU A 70 12.34 -16.23 -3.91
N GLU A 71 12.72 -15.14 -3.24
CA GLU A 71 11.95 -14.62 -2.11
C GLU A 71 10.58 -14.15 -2.55
N LEU A 72 10.48 -13.39 -3.64
CA LEU A 72 9.22 -12.89 -4.21
C LEU A 72 8.31 -14.05 -4.63
N ARG A 73 8.88 -15.09 -5.29
CA ARG A 73 8.16 -16.32 -5.63
C ARG A 73 7.59 -17.02 -4.40
N SER A 74 8.37 -17.04 -3.32
CA SER A 74 7.98 -17.69 -2.08
C SER A 74 6.91 -16.90 -1.33
N LEU A 75 6.98 -15.55 -1.35
CA LEU A 75 5.96 -14.68 -0.76
C LEU A 75 4.62 -14.82 -1.51
N ALA A 76 4.65 -14.84 -2.83
CA ALA A 76 3.46 -14.99 -3.66
C ALA A 76 2.66 -16.29 -3.39
N LYS A 77 3.29 -17.29 -2.79
CA LYS A 77 2.66 -18.57 -2.41
C LYS A 77 1.98 -18.55 -1.03
N ILE A 78 2.04 -17.44 -0.28
CA ILE A 78 1.38 -17.36 1.04
C ILE A 78 -0.13 -17.40 0.82
N PRO A 79 -0.84 -18.39 1.40
CA PRO A 79 -2.28 -18.51 1.22
C PRO A 79 -3.02 -17.28 1.75
N GLY A 80 -3.97 -16.78 0.96
CA GLY A 80 -4.80 -15.63 1.32
C GLY A 80 -4.25 -14.26 0.93
N LEU A 81 -2.99 -14.16 0.46
CA LEU A 81 -2.54 -12.96 -0.23
C LEU A 81 -3.29 -12.81 -1.56
N LYS A 82 -3.73 -11.59 -1.84
CA LYS A 82 -4.45 -11.21 -3.06
C LYS A 82 -3.64 -10.33 -3.99
N THR A 83 -2.52 -9.78 -3.51
CA THR A 83 -1.68 -8.82 -4.23
C THR A 83 -0.26 -8.88 -3.66
N LEU A 84 0.73 -8.68 -4.51
CA LEU A 84 2.11 -8.43 -4.10
C LEU A 84 2.48 -6.98 -4.41
N GLN A 85 2.90 -6.22 -3.40
CA GLN A 85 3.39 -4.85 -3.54
C GLN A 85 4.90 -4.82 -3.42
N LEU A 86 5.57 -4.40 -4.47
CA LEU A 86 7.01 -4.21 -4.53
C LEU A 86 7.37 -2.80 -4.04
N HIS A 87 7.98 -2.73 -2.88
CA HIS A 87 8.59 -1.52 -2.32
C HIS A 87 10.13 -1.62 -2.39
N ALA A 88 10.64 -2.40 -3.34
CA ALA A 88 12.05 -2.54 -3.61
C ALA A 88 12.67 -1.22 -4.07
N PRO A 89 13.97 -0.98 -3.84
CA PRO A 89 14.69 0.18 -4.35
C PRO A 89 14.51 0.37 -5.85
N PHE A 90 14.66 1.58 -6.32
CA PHE A 90 14.72 1.91 -7.75
C PHE A 90 15.82 1.10 -8.44
N GLN A 91 15.53 0.51 -9.59
CA GLN A 91 16.48 -0.36 -10.32
C GLN A 91 17.46 0.43 -11.19
N GLY A 92 17.50 1.76 -11.06
CA GLY A 92 18.47 2.64 -11.70
C GLY A 92 18.10 3.13 -13.11
N SER A 93 17.08 2.54 -13.75
CA SER A 93 16.58 3.04 -15.04
C SER A 93 15.18 2.50 -15.33
N GLY A 94 14.43 3.16 -16.23
CA GLY A 94 13.11 2.68 -16.68
C GLY A 94 13.16 1.32 -17.39
N GLU A 95 14.25 1.02 -18.10
CA GLU A 95 14.45 -0.29 -18.73
C GLU A 95 14.62 -1.39 -17.67
N ALA A 96 15.47 -1.14 -16.67
CA ALA A 96 15.70 -2.08 -15.57
C ALA A 96 14.45 -2.28 -14.72
N GLU A 97 13.66 -1.23 -14.44
CA GLU A 97 12.37 -1.34 -13.76
C GLU A 97 11.39 -2.22 -14.52
N ARG A 98 11.22 -1.99 -15.84
CA ARG A 98 10.34 -2.84 -16.66
C ARG A 98 10.80 -4.29 -16.68
N ALA A 99 12.10 -4.52 -16.85
CA ALA A 99 12.69 -5.87 -16.83
C ALA A 99 12.42 -6.57 -15.47
N PHE A 100 12.59 -5.85 -14.38
CA PHE A 100 12.30 -6.36 -13.04
C PHE A 100 10.80 -6.70 -12.87
N LEU A 101 9.89 -5.80 -13.24
CA LEU A 101 8.44 -6.05 -13.16
C LEU A 101 8.01 -7.24 -14.01
N HIS A 102 8.55 -7.38 -15.24
CA HIS A 102 8.29 -8.53 -16.11
C HIS A 102 8.79 -9.85 -15.48
N ALA A 103 9.99 -9.86 -14.92
CA ALA A 103 10.54 -11.04 -14.24
C ALA A 103 9.66 -11.46 -13.05
N VAL A 104 9.24 -10.49 -12.23
CA VAL A 104 8.36 -10.76 -11.08
C VAL A 104 7.00 -11.26 -11.55
N ARG A 105 6.39 -10.62 -12.55
CA ARG A 105 5.11 -11.04 -13.09
C ARG A 105 5.12 -12.50 -13.57
N GLY A 106 6.22 -12.96 -14.14
CA GLY A 106 6.40 -14.35 -14.57
C GLY A 106 6.40 -15.39 -13.45
N ILE A 107 6.61 -14.95 -12.20
CA ILE A 107 6.76 -15.87 -11.05
C ILE A 107 5.65 -15.80 -10.00
N VAL A 108 4.84 -14.74 -10.00
CA VAL A 108 3.81 -14.51 -8.95
C VAL A 108 2.50 -15.26 -9.19
N GLY A 109 2.42 -16.07 -10.26
CA GLY A 109 1.28 -16.99 -10.46
C GLY A 109 -0.06 -16.29 -10.71
N GLY A 110 -0.03 -15.09 -11.31
CA GLY A 110 -1.23 -14.32 -11.64
C GLY A 110 -1.73 -13.41 -10.53
N LEU A 111 -1.03 -13.30 -9.40
CA LEU A 111 -1.33 -12.27 -8.41
C LEU A 111 -1.15 -10.87 -9.02
N PRO A 112 -2.07 -9.93 -8.77
CA PRO A 112 -1.87 -8.52 -9.06
C PRO A 112 -0.55 -8.02 -8.46
N LEU A 113 0.16 -7.22 -9.25
CA LEU A 113 1.48 -6.69 -8.91
C LEU A 113 1.39 -5.17 -8.78
N TRP A 114 1.64 -4.65 -7.59
CA TRP A 114 1.72 -3.20 -7.34
C TRP A 114 3.16 -2.76 -7.23
N ARG A 115 3.48 -1.58 -7.77
CA ARG A 115 4.81 -0.98 -7.65
C ARG A 115 4.74 0.29 -6.82
N ALA A 116 5.47 0.32 -5.71
CA ALA A 116 5.67 1.56 -4.97
C ALA A 116 6.73 2.41 -5.69
N VAL A 117 6.43 3.68 -5.90
CA VAL A 117 7.30 4.68 -6.51
C VAL A 117 7.64 5.71 -5.44
N ASP A 118 8.93 5.92 -5.20
CA ASP A 118 9.40 6.98 -4.33
C ASP A 118 9.29 8.33 -5.04
N MET A 119 8.33 9.13 -4.62
CA MET A 119 8.07 10.44 -5.21
C MET A 119 9.07 11.53 -4.75
N LEU A 120 9.93 11.22 -3.78
CA LEU A 120 11.05 12.08 -3.38
C LEU A 120 12.32 11.81 -4.18
N ASP A 121 12.39 10.68 -4.91
CA ASP A 121 13.44 10.41 -5.89
C ASP A 121 12.98 10.93 -7.27
N PRO A 122 13.58 12.03 -7.79
CA PRO A 122 13.13 12.64 -9.04
C PRO A 122 13.25 11.71 -10.25
N GLU A 123 14.25 10.83 -10.28
CA GLU A 123 14.47 9.88 -11.39
C GLU A 123 13.40 8.80 -11.36
N PHE A 124 13.05 8.31 -10.17
CA PHE A 124 12.01 7.30 -10.03
C PHE A 124 10.60 7.89 -10.23
N ALA A 125 10.34 9.08 -9.66
CA ALA A 125 9.07 9.78 -9.81
C ALA A 125 8.74 10.08 -11.28
N ALA A 126 9.75 10.46 -12.10
CA ALA A 126 9.58 10.72 -13.52
C ALA A 126 9.11 9.49 -14.31
N LEU A 127 9.32 8.28 -13.80
CA LEU A 127 8.90 7.03 -14.43
C LEU A 127 7.47 6.61 -14.10
N ALA A 128 6.75 7.30 -13.23
CA ALA A 128 5.41 6.89 -12.78
C ALA A 128 4.46 6.64 -13.96
N THR A 129 4.45 7.52 -14.97
CA THR A 129 3.63 7.38 -16.18
C THR A 129 4.01 6.15 -16.98
N ASP A 130 5.31 5.91 -17.18
CA ASP A 130 5.82 4.77 -17.96
C ASP A 130 5.61 3.43 -17.24
N LEU A 131 5.61 3.42 -15.91
CA LEU A 131 5.42 2.22 -15.09
C LEU A 131 3.94 1.86 -14.87
N SER A 132 3.05 2.85 -15.02
CA SER A 132 1.61 2.63 -14.81
C SER A 132 1.03 1.49 -15.67
N PRO A 133 1.38 1.30 -16.96
CA PRO A 133 0.92 0.14 -17.73
C PRO A 133 1.55 -1.18 -17.28
N GLU A 134 2.72 -1.18 -16.70
CA GLU A 134 3.50 -2.37 -16.34
C GLU A 134 3.07 -3.01 -15.00
N ALA A 135 2.46 -2.22 -14.12
CA ALA A 135 1.93 -2.66 -12.84
C ALA A 135 0.39 -2.68 -12.86
N ASP A 136 -0.24 -3.44 -11.95
CA ASP A 136 -1.70 -3.42 -11.79
C ASP A 136 -2.17 -2.20 -10.98
N ALA A 137 -1.30 -1.66 -10.14
CA ALA A 137 -1.44 -0.33 -9.53
C ALA A 137 -0.07 0.22 -9.15
N LEU A 138 0.01 1.55 -9.01
CA LEU A 138 1.14 2.22 -8.38
C LEU A 138 0.78 2.60 -6.93
N VAL A 139 1.81 2.65 -6.08
CA VAL A 139 1.71 3.25 -4.74
C VAL A 139 2.70 4.42 -4.71
N LEU A 140 2.18 5.65 -4.76
CA LEU A 140 2.99 6.87 -4.80
C LEU A 140 3.32 7.26 -3.35
N ASP A 141 4.53 6.98 -2.92
CA ASP A 141 4.98 7.15 -1.52
C ASP A 141 6.10 8.19 -1.42
N SER A 142 6.31 8.71 -0.23
CA SER A 142 7.38 9.62 0.12
C SER A 142 8.55 8.86 0.76
N GLY A 143 9.36 8.19 -0.06
CA GLY A 143 10.59 7.52 0.37
C GLY A 143 10.41 6.12 0.94
N SER A 144 11.23 5.75 1.90
CA SER A 144 11.37 4.39 2.43
C SER A 144 10.18 3.85 3.26
N GLY A 145 9.04 4.53 3.19
CA GLY A 145 7.80 4.14 3.89
C GLY A 145 7.83 4.42 5.39
N GLY A 146 6.81 5.12 5.89
CA GLY A 146 6.65 5.40 7.32
C GLY A 146 7.51 6.51 7.90
N SER A 147 8.18 7.31 7.06
CA SER A 147 8.93 8.51 7.49
C SER A 147 8.03 9.62 8.05
N GLY A 148 6.73 9.58 7.72
CA GLY A 148 5.76 10.61 8.11
C GLY A 148 5.91 11.92 7.31
N THR A 149 6.80 11.96 6.31
CA THR A 149 7.01 13.10 5.41
C THR A 149 6.09 12.95 4.21
N ALA A 150 5.40 14.01 3.82
CA ALA A 150 4.63 14.07 2.57
C ALA A 150 5.51 14.68 1.46
N PHE A 151 5.30 14.23 0.23
CA PHE A 151 5.81 14.91 -0.96
C PHE A 151 4.75 15.91 -1.48
N GLU A 152 5.09 16.70 -2.49
CA GLU A 152 4.13 17.63 -3.10
C GLU A 152 3.12 16.86 -3.97
N TRP A 153 1.94 16.60 -3.48
CA TRP A 153 0.92 15.76 -4.14
C TRP A 153 0.40 16.34 -5.46
N ASN A 154 0.49 17.66 -5.65
CA ASN A 154 0.13 18.31 -6.92
C ASN A 154 1.08 17.97 -8.09
N THR A 155 2.23 17.36 -7.80
CA THR A 155 3.19 16.87 -8.81
C THR A 155 2.77 15.54 -9.45
N ILE A 156 1.75 14.86 -8.92
CA ILE A 156 1.26 13.59 -9.44
C ILE A 156 0.66 13.79 -10.84
N PRO A 157 1.19 13.11 -11.88
CA PRO A 157 0.65 13.20 -13.23
C PRO A 157 -0.82 12.76 -13.26
N PRO A 158 -1.73 13.53 -13.90
CA PRO A 158 -3.15 13.19 -13.94
C PRO A 158 -3.46 11.81 -14.49
N GLU A 159 -2.69 11.35 -15.47
CA GLU A 159 -2.87 10.09 -16.19
C GLU A 159 -2.60 8.84 -15.35
N VAL A 160 -1.90 8.97 -14.21
CA VAL A 160 -1.65 7.83 -13.32
C VAL A 160 -2.62 7.75 -12.14
N LYS A 161 -3.40 8.79 -11.88
CA LYS A 161 -4.24 8.89 -10.67
C LYS A 161 -5.25 7.75 -10.54
N ASP A 162 -5.93 7.41 -11.62
CA ASP A 162 -6.96 6.35 -11.63
C ASP A 162 -6.40 4.94 -11.35
N LYS A 163 -5.09 4.79 -11.38
CA LYS A 163 -4.37 3.53 -11.16
C LYS A 163 -3.37 3.60 -10.01
N SER A 164 -3.49 4.64 -9.18
CA SER A 164 -2.53 4.88 -8.10
C SER A 164 -3.18 5.02 -6.74
N PHE A 165 -2.49 4.50 -5.72
CA PHE A 165 -2.74 4.84 -4.32
C PHE A 165 -1.80 5.97 -3.91
N LEU A 166 -2.34 6.96 -3.19
CA LEU A 166 -1.55 7.98 -2.53
C LEU A 166 -1.10 7.45 -1.16
N ALA A 167 0.19 7.52 -0.90
CA ALA A 167 0.83 7.11 0.34
C ALA A 167 1.79 8.19 0.85
N GLY A 168 2.39 7.95 2.02
CA GLY A 168 3.40 8.83 2.61
C GLY A 168 2.82 10.00 3.37
N GLY A 169 3.05 10.04 4.68
CA GLY A 169 2.69 11.15 5.54
C GLY A 169 1.20 11.40 5.75
N LEU A 170 0.33 10.47 5.39
CA LEU A 170 -1.11 10.60 5.55
C LEU A 170 -1.52 10.53 7.02
N ARG A 171 -2.26 11.56 7.49
CA ARG A 171 -2.76 11.72 8.85
C ARG A 171 -4.16 12.32 8.81
N LEU A 172 -4.88 12.27 9.93
CA LEU A 172 -6.26 12.78 10.01
C LEU A 172 -6.40 14.24 9.54
N ASP A 173 -5.40 15.06 9.79
CA ASP A 173 -5.39 16.49 9.49
C ASP A 173 -5.17 16.84 8.00
N ASN A 174 -4.70 15.88 7.18
CA ASN A 174 -4.46 16.10 5.76
C ASN A 174 -5.26 15.15 4.84
N LEU A 175 -6.15 14.30 5.39
CA LEU A 175 -6.90 13.32 4.59
C LEU A 175 -7.84 13.96 3.57
N GLU A 176 -8.49 15.08 3.89
CA GLU A 176 -9.39 15.75 2.94
C GLU A 176 -8.61 16.32 1.75
N GLU A 177 -7.42 16.89 2.00
CA GLU A 177 -6.51 17.32 0.94
C GLU A 177 -6.04 16.11 0.11
N ALA A 178 -5.61 15.02 0.75
CA ALA A 178 -5.20 13.80 0.07
C ALA A 178 -6.30 13.22 -0.83
N LEU A 179 -7.55 13.22 -0.35
CA LEU A 179 -8.71 12.77 -1.14
C LEU A 179 -8.99 13.69 -2.34
N SER A 180 -8.73 15.00 -2.21
CA SER A 180 -8.92 15.97 -3.30
C SER A 180 -7.96 15.76 -4.47
N ILE A 181 -6.85 15.06 -4.27
CA ILE A 181 -5.91 14.71 -5.34
C ILE A 181 -6.56 13.80 -6.38
N GLY A 182 -7.54 12.98 -5.98
CA GLY A 182 -8.31 12.14 -6.90
C GLY A 182 -7.56 10.90 -7.37
N THR A 183 -6.69 10.33 -6.54
CA THR A 183 -6.11 9.00 -6.78
C THR A 183 -7.15 7.91 -6.57
N MET A 184 -6.89 6.69 -7.05
CA MET A 184 -7.77 5.53 -6.90
C MET A 184 -8.11 5.23 -5.43
N GLY A 185 -7.20 5.51 -4.50
CA GLY A 185 -7.38 5.34 -3.08
C GLY A 185 -6.20 5.85 -2.26
N LEU A 186 -6.30 5.71 -0.96
CA LEU A 186 -5.26 6.06 -0.01
C LEU A 186 -4.62 4.79 0.58
N ASP A 187 -3.30 4.83 0.79
CA ASP A 187 -2.55 3.81 1.53
C ASP A 187 -2.12 4.37 2.89
N LEU A 188 -2.90 4.08 3.92
CA LEU A 188 -2.77 4.63 5.27
C LEU A 188 -1.87 3.73 6.12
N ASN A 189 -0.89 4.31 6.81
CA ASN A 189 0.04 3.54 7.65
C ASN A 189 0.33 4.22 8.99
N SER A 190 1.46 4.94 9.10
CA SER A 190 1.98 5.50 10.36
C SER A 190 1.06 6.53 11.03
N GLY A 191 0.29 7.29 10.24
CA GLY A 191 -0.69 8.24 10.77
C GLY A 191 -1.87 7.62 11.53
N LEU A 192 -2.00 6.29 11.50
CA LEU A 192 -3.02 5.53 12.21
C LEU A 192 -2.44 4.70 13.37
N GLU A 193 -1.27 5.08 13.87
CA GLU A 193 -0.55 4.34 14.92
C GLU A 193 -0.39 5.18 16.18
N TYR A 194 -0.48 4.53 17.35
CA TYR A 194 -0.06 5.13 18.61
C TYR A 194 1.42 4.84 18.95
N ALA A 195 2.00 3.83 18.31
CA ALA A 195 3.41 3.49 18.31
C ALA A 195 3.75 2.72 17.02
N PRO A 196 5.00 2.72 16.54
CA PRO A 196 5.39 2.01 15.33
C PRO A 196 4.94 0.54 15.33
N GLY A 197 4.17 0.14 14.32
CA GLY A 197 3.57 -1.19 14.20
C GLY A 197 2.35 -1.45 15.08
N ARG A 198 1.84 -0.44 15.77
CA ARG A 198 0.67 -0.54 16.67
C ARG A 198 -0.45 0.37 16.19
N LYS A 199 -1.40 -0.18 15.45
CA LYS A 199 -2.57 0.57 14.98
C LYS A 199 -3.48 0.97 16.13
N ASP A 200 -3.92 2.23 16.10
CA ASP A 200 -4.95 2.76 16.98
C ASP A 200 -6.32 2.61 16.32
N ALA A 201 -7.19 1.78 16.88
CA ALA A 201 -8.52 1.52 16.31
C ALA A 201 -9.38 2.80 16.24
N SER A 202 -9.17 3.76 17.15
CA SER A 202 -9.86 5.05 17.12
C SER A 202 -9.38 5.91 15.96
N LEU A 203 -8.07 6.00 15.73
CA LEU A 203 -7.52 6.73 14.56
C LEU A 203 -7.95 6.09 13.25
N VAL A 204 -7.96 4.76 13.16
CA VAL A 204 -8.48 4.02 11.99
C VAL A 204 -9.94 4.39 11.74
N SER A 205 -10.79 4.34 12.77
CA SER A 205 -12.21 4.70 12.66
C SER A 205 -12.41 6.15 12.24
N GLN A 206 -11.65 7.08 12.83
CA GLN A 206 -11.72 8.51 12.50
C GLN A 206 -11.34 8.77 11.04
N ALA A 207 -10.25 8.16 10.56
CA ALA A 207 -9.82 8.29 9.17
C ALA A 207 -10.91 7.87 8.19
N PHE A 208 -11.52 6.70 8.41
CA PHE A 208 -12.58 6.20 7.54
C PHE A 208 -13.90 7.00 7.68
N ASN A 209 -14.15 7.64 8.80
CA ASN A 209 -15.25 8.60 8.93
C ASN A 209 -15.01 9.86 8.08
N ILE A 210 -13.78 10.37 8.02
CA ILE A 210 -13.40 11.49 7.13
C ILE A 210 -13.59 11.06 5.67
N ILE A 211 -13.04 9.92 5.28
CA ILE A 211 -13.17 9.36 3.91
C ILE A 211 -14.64 9.25 3.49
N ARG A 212 -15.48 8.67 4.36
CA ARG A 212 -16.91 8.50 4.08
C ARG A 212 -17.62 9.84 3.88
N ARG A 213 -17.34 10.83 4.74
CA ARG A 213 -17.96 12.17 4.62
C ARG A 213 -17.53 12.87 3.33
N TYR A 214 -16.28 12.72 2.92
CA TYR A 214 -15.77 13.30 1.68
C TYR A 214 -16.42 12.64 0.45
N THR A 215 -16.58 11.31 0.47
CA THR A 215 -17.15 10.55 -0.65
C THR A 215 -18.68 10.72 -0.75
N HIS A 216 -19.35 10.99 0.38
CA HIS A 216 -20.80 11.19 0.49
C HIS A 216 -21.10 12.42 1.37
N PRO A 217 -20.93 13.65 0.82
CA PRO A 217 -21.18 14.90 1.54
C PRO A 217 -22.65 15.12 1.88
#